data_5b39fecce1c85cdc1a2ef79019af080b
#
_entry.id   5b39fecce1c85cdc1a2ef79019af080b
#
_cell.length_a   1.000
_cell.length_b   1.000
_cell.length_c   1.000
_cell.angle_alpha   90.00
_cell.angle_beta   90.00
_cell.angle_gamma   90.00
#
_symmetry.space_group_name_H-M   'P 1'
#
loop_
_entity.id
_entity.type
_entity.pdbx_description
1 polymer ?
#
loop_
_entity_poly.entity_id
_entity_poly.type
_entity_poly.pdbx_seq_one_letter_code
_entity_poly.pdbx_strand_id
1 'polypeptide(L)'
;MKKILIISDGIPGHFNQSNGVAFMIKETFECAITTHELSWRLYALRSACNIFAKLLLRFNNKNIARGILWMYSPINIQGHDLVIAAGGNTMPVSAAIKLAYSLPVIQLGSPRGL
;
A
#
# COMPACT_ATOMS: atom_id res chain seq x y z
N MET A 1 11.18 18.86 1.54
CA MET A 1 10.67 18.03 0.43
C MET A 1 9.80 16.91 0.99
N LYS A 2 8.61 16.77 0.45
CA LYS A 2 7.74 15.65 0.81
C LYS A 2 8.19 14.38 0.09
N LYS A 3 8.05 13.24 0.75
CA LYS A 3 8.40 11.93 0.18
C LYS A 3 7.14 11.10 0.01
N ILE A 4 6.91 10.66 -1.24
CA ILE A 4 5.73 9.88 -1.61
C ILE A 4 6.19 8.46 -1.98
N LEU A 5 5.53 7.47 -1.39
CA LEU A 5 5.75 6.06 -1.72
C LEU A 5 4.57 5.55 -2.55
N ILE A 6 4.85 5.05 -3.74
CA ILE A 6 3.85 4.37 -4.57
C ILE A 6 4.01 2.87 -4.36
N ILE A 7 2.92 2.20 -3.98
CA ILE A 7 2.86 0.75 -3.88
C ILE A 7 2.23 0.23 -5.16
N SER A 8 2.97 -0.55 -5.93
CA SER A 8 2.53 -1.12 -7.20
C SER A 8 2.28 -2.61 -7.08
N ASP A 9 1.18 -3.10 -7.66
CA ASP A 9 0.89 -4.53 -7.76
C ASP A 9 1.41 -5.15 -9.07
N GLY A 10 2.18 -4.39 -9.85
CA GLY A 10 2.72 -4.85 -11.13
C GLY A 10 1.77 -4.71 -12.31
N ILE A 11 0.55 -4.25 -12.09
CA ILE A 11 -0.43 -4.04 -13.17
C ILE A 11 -0.26 -2.61 -13.72
N PRO A 12 0.10 -2.44 -15.02
CA PRO A 12 0.43 -1.12 -15.55
C PRO A 12 -0.68 -0.07 -15.40
N GLY A 13 -1.95 -0.46 -15.56
CA GLY A 13 -3.08 0.45 -15.39
C GLY A 13 -3.18 1.01 -13.99
N HIS A 14 -2.97 0.17 -12.97
CA HIS A 14 -2.97 0.60 -11.58
C HIS A 14 -1.78 1.52 -11.27
N PHE A 15 -0.62 1.18 -11.77
CA PHE A 15 0.57 2.02 -11.63
C PHE A 15 0.36 3.40 -12.25
N ASN A 16 -0.24 3.45 -13.43
CA ASN A 16 -0.50 4.72 -14.13
C ASN A 16 -1.45 5.61 -13.32
N GLN A 17 -2.46 5.05 -12.68
CA GLN A 17 -3.35 5.80 -11.79
C GLN A 17 -2.58 6.41 -10.61
N SER A 18 -1.77 5.62 -9.94
CA SER A 18 -0.95 6.08 -8.81
C SER A 18 0.05 7.14 -9.23
N ASN A 19 0.72 6.93 -10.35
CA ASN A 19 1.70 7.85 -10.88
C ASN A 19 1.06 9.19 -11.31
N GLY A 20 -0.15 9.14 -11.86
CA GLY A 20 -0.92 10.33 -12.20
C GLY A 20 -1.24 11.21 -11.00
N VAL A 21 -1.69 10.59 -9.90
CA VAL A 21 -1.96 11.31 -8.65
C VAL A 21 -0.68 11.90 -8.07
N ALA A 22 0.40 11.13 -8.03
CA ALA A 22 1.69 11.61 -7.54
C ALA A 22 2.20 12.78 -8.36
N PHE A 23 2.05 12.73 -9.69
CA PHE A 23 2.45 13.81 -10.58
C PHE A 23 1.66 15.09 -10.32
N MET A 24 0.35 14.99 -10.10
CA MET A 24 -0.49 16.14 -9.74
C MET A 24 -0.03 16.79 -8.43
N ILE A 25 0.32 15.98 -7.44
CA ILE A 25 0.84 16.50 -6.17
C ILE A 25 2.18 17.18 -6.38
N LYS A 26 3.04 16.61 -7.22
CA LYS A 26 4.36 17.16 -7.51
C LYS A 26 4.29 18.52 -8.20
N GLU A 27 3.26 18.79 -8.98
CA GLU A 27 3.05 20.10 -9.59
C GLU A 27 2.79 21.20 -8.56
N THR A 28 2.19 20.86 -7.42
CA THR A 28 1.83 21.80 -6.35
C THR A 28 2.89 21.88 -5.27
N PHE A 29 3.51 20.74 -4.94
CA PHE A 29 4.50 20.63 -3.86
C PHE A 29 5.78 19.99 -4.40
N GLU A 30 6.92 20.38 -3.83
CA GLU A 30 8.17 19.71 -4.11
C GLU A 30 8.18 18.34 -3.44
N CYS A 31 8.24 17.27 -4.26
CA CYS A 31 8.12 15.88 -3.81
C CYS A 31 9.18 14.99 -4.43
N ALA A 32 9.65 14.01 -3.65
CA ALA A 32 10.42 12.87 -4.14
C ALA A 32 9.49 11.66 -4.18
N ILE A 33 9.45 10.96 -5.31
CA ILE A 33 8.58 9.81 -5.53
C ILE A 33 9.42 8.53 -5.60
N THR A 34 9.07 7.55 -4.78
CA THR A 34 9.68 6.22 -4.79
C THR A 34 8.59 5.21 -5.09
N THR A 35 8.86 4.27 -5.98
CA THR A 35 7.92 3.20 -6.32
C THR A 35 8.44 1.88 -5.78
N HIS A 36 7.57 1.13 -5.11
CA HIS A 36 7.85 -0.21 -4.63
C HIS A 36 6.83 -1.18 -5.22
N GLU A 37 7.30 -2.18 -5.97
CA GLU A 37 6.45 -3.24 -6.50
C GLU A 37 6.31 -4.34 -5.46
N LEU A 38 5.06 -4.72 -5.15
CA LEU A 38 4.77 -5.76 -4.18
C LEU A 38 5.22 -7.12 -4.68
N SER A 39 5.85 -7.87 -3.81
CA SER A 39 6.14 -9.28 -4.04
C SER A 39 5.96 -10.06 -2.74
N TRP A 40 5.49 -11.30 -2.86
CA TRP A 40 5.30 -12.16 -1.70
C TRP A 40 6.65 -12.65 -1.18
N ARG A 41 6.82 -12.68 0.13
CA ARG A 41 7.97 -13.32 0.76
C ARG A 41 7.98 -14.81 0.44
N LEU A 42 6.81 -15.46 0.55
CA LEU A 42 6.54 -16.82 0.08
C LEU A 42 5.18 -16.79 -0.61
N TYR A 43 5.08 -17.40 -1.79
CA TYR A 43 3.83 -17.39 -2.55
C TYR A 43 2.65 -17.98 -1.77
N ALA A 44 2.91 -19.00 -0.94
CA ALA A 44 1.89 -19.62 -0.11
C ALA A 44 1.23 -18.65 0.89
N LEU A 45 1.90 -17.54 1.22
CA LEU A 45 1.35 -16.52 2.13
C LEU A 45 0.19 -15.74 1.52
N ARG A 46 -0.03 -15.83 0.20
CA ARG A 46 -1.13 -15.16 -0.47
C ARG A 46 -2.49 -15.51 0.14
N SER A 47 -2.73 -16.79 0.41
CA SER A 47 -3.99 -17.25 1.02
C SER A 47 -4.11 -16.78 2.48
N ALA A 48 -3.02 -16.85 3.22
CA ALA A 48 -2.99 -16.39 4.61
C ALA A 48 -3.26 -14.88 4.70
N CYS A 49 -2.75 -14.10 3.76
CA CYS A 49 -2.96 -12.65 3.75
C CYS A 49 -4.44 -12.26 3.67
N ASN A 50 -5.24 -12.99 2.91
CA ASN A 50 -6.68 -12.74 2.82
C ASN A 50 -7.36 -12.90 4.17
N ILE A 51 -6.97 -13.92 4.94
CA ILE A 51 -7.50 -14.18 6.28
C ILE A 51 -7.08 -13.03 7.21
N PHE A 52 -5.82 -12.65 7.20
CA PHE A 52 -5.31 -11.56 8.04
C PHE A 52 -5.93 -10.20 7.68
N ALA A 53 -6.20 -9.95 6.40
CA ALA A 53 -6.87 -8.73 5.96
C ALA A 53 -8.28 -8.63 6.55
N LYS A 54 -9.02 -9.73 6.54
CA LYS A 54 -10.36 -9.80 7.16
C LYS A 54 -10.29 -9.58 8.67
N LEU A 55 -9.31 -10.17 9.34
CA LEU A 55 -9.10 -9.96 10.77
C LEU A 55 -8.74 -8.51 11.08
N LEU A 56 -7.95 -7.86 10.24
CA LEU A 56 -7.57 -6.46 10.42
C LEU A 56 -8.80 -5.55 10.34
N LEU A 57 -9.70 -5.79 9.39
CA LEU A 57 -10.94 -5.01 9.27
C LEU A 57 -11.82 -5.18 10.51
N ARG A 58 -11.82 -6.37 11.12
CA ARG A 58 -12.68 -6.65 12.27
C ARG A 58 -12.09 -6.13 13.58
N PHE A 59 -10.80 -6.34 13.81
CA PHE A 59 -10.16 -6.08 15.11
C PHE A 59 -9.31 -4.84 15.16
N ASN A 60 -8.92 -4.30 13.99
CA ASN A 60 -8.12 -3.08 13.88
C ASN A 60 -6.84 -3.12 14.74
N ASN A 61 -6.13 -4.24 14.69
CA ASN A 61 -4.99 -4.52 15.56
C ASN A 61 -3.67 -4.28 14.84
N LYS A 62 -2.76 -3.50 15.44
CA LYS A 62 -1.44 -3.19 14.87
C LYS A 62 -0.57 -4.44 14.66
N ASN A 63 -0.70 -5.45 15.51
CA ASN A 63 0.06 -6.70 15.34
C ASN A 63 -0.38 -7.45 14.09
N ILE A 64 -1.68 -7.45 13.77
CA ILE A 64 -2.21 -8.03 12.54
C ILE A 64 -1.69 -7.25 11.33
N ALA A 65 -1.66 -5.92 11.41
CA ALA A 65 -1.10 -5.07 10.36
C ALA A 65 0.37 -5.39 10.08
N ARG A 66 1.18 -5.54 11.12
CA ARG A 66 2.59 -5.92 10.98
C ARG A 66 2.74 -7.30 10.37
N GLY A 67 1.86 -8.24 10.72
CA GLY A 67 1.85 -9.58 10.13
C GLY A 67 1.58 -9.55 8.64
N ILE A 68 0.63 -8.73 8.20
CA ILE A 68 0.34 -8.54 6.76
C ILE A 68 1.56 -7.99 6.04
N LEU A 69 2.20 -6.96 6.57
CA LEU A 69 3.39 -6.37 5.95
C LEU A 69 4.56 -7.35 5.89
N TRP A 70 4.69 -8.23 6.89
CA TRP A 70 5.73 -9.25 6.91
C TRP A 70 5.57 -10.28 5.79
N MET A 71 4.34 -10.53 5.32
CA MET A 71 4.06 -11.51 4.26
C MET A 71 4.61 -11.08 2.90
N TYR A 72 4.89 -9.81 2.72
CA TYR A 72 5.51 -9.27 1.50
C TYR A 72 7.01 -9.14 1.67
N SER A 73 7.71 -8.99 0.55
CA SER A 73 9.12 -8.59 0.60
C SER A 73 9.27 -7.28 1.34
N PRO A 74 10.42 -7.03 2.03
CA PRO A 74 10.57 -5.82 2.83
C PRO A 74 10.26 -4.55 2.03
N ILE A 75 9.44 -3.68 2.62
CA ILE A 75 9.04 -2.39 2.05
C ILE A 75 9.63 -1.29 2.94
N ASN A 76 10.36 -0.37 2.32
CA ASN A 76 10.89 0.78 3.05
C ASN A 76 9.82 1.86 3.20
N ILE A 77 9.02 1.76 4.25
CA ILE A 77 7.88 2.65 4.51
C ILE A 77 8.32 3.87 5.32
N GLN A 78 9.26 3.69 6.23
CA GLN A 78 9.71 4.71 7.14
C GLN A 78 10.35 5.89 6.39
N GLY A 79 10.07 7.11 6.82
CA GLY A 79 10.60 8.31 6.20
C GLY A 79 9.75 8.87 5.05
N HIS A 80 8.65 8.22 4.69
CA HIS A 80 7.71 8.73 3.71
C HIS A 80 6.57 9.50 4.37
N ASP A 81 6.03 10.50 3.65
CA ASP A 81 4.96 11.37 4.16
C ASP A 81 3.58 10.94 3.67
N LEU A 82 3.52 10.24 2.53
CA LEU A 82 2.29 9.82 1.89
C LEU A 82 2.51 8.51 1.13
N VAL A 83 1.52 7.65 1.17
CA VAL A 83 1.51 6.40 0.39
C VAL A 83 0.36 6.45 -0.62
N ILE A 84 0.64 6.09 -1.86
CA ILE A 84 -0.37 6.00 -2.93
C ILE A 84 -0.37 4.57 -3.46
N ALA A 85 -1.54 3.97 -3.56
CA ALA A 85 -1.70 2.63 -4.09
C ALA A 85 -2.95 2.55 -4.96
N ALA A 86 -2.96 1.64 -5.92
CA ALA A 86 -4.11 1.43 -6.79
C ALA A 86 -4.38 -0.06 -7.00
N GLY A 87 -5.65 -0.41 -7.08
CA GLY A 87 -6.09 -1.77 -7.33
C GLY A 87 -6.37 -2.57 -6.06
N GLY A 88 -7.24 -3.58 -6.18
CA GLY A 88 -7.66 -4.39 -5.04
C GLY A 88 -6.53 -5.19 -4.40
N ASN A 89 -5.49 -5.53 -5.17
CA ASN A 89 -4.36 -6.30 -4.67
C ASN A 89 -3.49 -5.53 -3.67
N THR A 90 -3.55 -4.20 -3.67
CA THR A 90 -2.78 -3.37 -2.74
C THR A 90 -3.53 -3.03 -1.47
N MET A 91 -4.84 -3.30 -1.40
CA MET A 91 -5.68 -2.89 -0.27
C MET A 91 -5.22 -3.44 1.09
N PRO A 92 -4.86 -4.72 1.22
CA PRO A 92 -4.37 -5.24 2.51
C PRO A 92 -3.12 -4.50 2.98
N VAL A 93 -2.19 -4.22 2.07
CA VAL A 93 -0.95 -3.51 2.38
C VAL A 93 -1.26 -2.06 2.76
N SER A 94 -2.12 -1.39 2.02
CA SER A 94 -2.53 -0.01 2.31
C SER A 94 -3.15 0.13 3.70
N ALA A 95 -4.07 -0.76 4.04
CA ALA A 95 -4.71 -0.77 5.35
C ALA A 95 -3.69 -1.04 6.46
N ALA A 96 -2.77 -1.98 6.23
CA ALA A 96 -1.73 -2.32 7.20
C ALA A 96 -0.75 -1.17 7.43
N ILE A 97 -0.34 -0.47 6.37
CA ILE A 97 0.55 0.70 6.47
C ILE A 97 -0.14 1.82 7.26
N LYS A 98 -1.38 2.10 6.92
CA LYS A 98 -2.14 3.16 7.60
C LYS A 98 -2.23 2.91 9.10
N LEU A 99 -2.49 1.67 9.50
CA LEU A 99 -2.63 1.32 10.91
C LEU A 99 -1.28 1.24 11.62
N ALA A 100 -0.30 0.55 11.04
CA ALA A 100 0.99 0.29 11.70
C ALA A 100 1.88 1.53 11.77
N TYR A 101 1.85 2.38 10.75
CA TYR A 101 2.74 3.55 10.64
C TYR A 101 2.02 4.88 10.78
N SER A 102 0.69 4.88 10.86
CA SER A 102 -0.13 6.09 10.96
C SER A 102 0.12 7.08 9.82
N LEU A 103 0.46 6.57 8.63
CA LEU A 103 0.69 7.38 7.44
C LEU A 103 -0.60 7.58 6.64
N PRO A 104 -0.78 8.77 6.03
CA PRO A 104 -1.87 8.95 5.07
C PRO A 104 -1.67 8.03 3.87
N VAL A 105 -2.74 7.36 3.45
CA VAL A 105 -2.73 6.48 2.29
C VAL A 105 -3.87 6.87 1.35
N ILE A 106 -3.54 7.08 0.08
CA ILE A 106 -4.52 7.27 -0.98
C ILE A 106 -4.66 5.94 -1.71
N GLN A 107 -5.83 5.33 -1.60
CA GLN A 107 -6.15 4.08 -2.30
C GLN A 107 -7.05 4.38 -3.48
N LEU A 108 -6.58 4.06 -4.68
CA LEU A 108 -7.31 4.27 -5.92
C LEU A 108 -7.97 2.99 -6.40
N GLY A 109 -9.08 3.14 -7.10
CA GLY A 109 -9.86 2.02 -7.62
C GLY A 109 -10.93 1.57 -6.65
N SER A 110 -11.89 0.80 -7.15
CA SER A 110 -12.98 0.27 -6.34
C SER A 110 -12.56 -1.04 -5.69
N PRO A 111 -12.90 -1.25 -4.41
CA PRO A 111 -12.72 -2.56 -3.78
C PRO A 111 -13.52 -3.61 -4.55
N ARG A 112 -12.96 -4.81 -4.67
CA ARG A 112 -13.68 -5.93 -5.26
C ARG A 112 -14.85 -6.32 -4.37
N GLY A 113 -15.99 -6.59 -4.99
CA GLY A 113 -17.18 -7.00 -4.28
C GLY A 113 -18.07 -5.85 -3.81
N LEU A 114 -17.77 -4.64 -4.22
CA LEU A 114 -18.65 -3.49 -4.02
C LEU A 114 -19.41 -3.16 -5.28
#